data_255de2b1ffe4192d93277cee18c4b27e
#
_entry.id   255de2b1ffe4192d93277cee18c4b27e
#
_cell.length_a   1.000
_cell.length_b   1.000
_cell.length_c   1.000
_cell.angle_alpha   90.00
_cell.angle_beta   90.00
_cell.angle_gamma   90.00
#
_symmetry.space_group_name_H-M   'P 1'
#
loop_
_entity.id
_entity.type
_entity.pdbx_description
1 polymer ?
#
loop_
_entity_poly.entity_id
_entity_poly.type
_entity_poly.pdbx_seq_one_letter_code
_entity_poly.pdbx_strand_id
1 'polypeptide(L)' 'MDKEIKITKKAPRRGDDGYKIVSVRMKEEMLERLDRLAAQTNRSRNQLINLLLDSAMEIVKVEE' A
#
# COMPACT_ATOMS: atom_id res chain seq x y z
N MET A 1 -16.11 1.26 11.51
CA MET A 1 -15.40 2.33 11.30
C MET A 1 -14.23 2.07 10.45
N ASP A 2 -14.06 2.84 9.49
CA ASP A 2 -12.97 2.62 8.56
C ASP A 2 -11.69 3.20 9.07
N LYS A 3 -10.61 2.59 8.71
CA LYS A 3 -9.34 3.08 9.11
C LYS A 3 -8.63 3.59 7.94
N GLU A 4 -7.85 4.60 8.13
CA GLU A 4 -7.08 5.13 7.06
C GLU A 4 -5.69 4.65 7.14
N ILE A 5 -5.12 4.24 6.02
CA ILE A 5 -3.75 3.81 5.99
C ILE A 5 -3.00 4.89 5.28
N LYS A 6 -2.02 5.45 5.93
CA LYS A 6 -1.23 6.45 5.31
C LYS A 6 0.05 5.85 4.87
N ILE A 7 0.33 5.93 3.60
CA ILE A 7 1.58 5.42 3.07
C ILE A 7 2.51 6.60 3.04
N THR A 8 3.43 6.62 3.94
CA THR A 8 4.28 7.79 4.05
C THR A 8 5.65 7.52 3.58
N LYS A 9 6.26 8.45 3.00
CA LYS A 9 7.55 8.24 2.60
C LYS A 9 8.32 8.92 3.58
N LYS A 10 9.48 8.73 3.70
CA LYS A 10 10.25 9.24 4.62
C LYS A 10 10.43 10.61 4.45
N ALA A 11 11.09 11.31 4.75
CA ALA A 11 11.29 12.67 4.72
C ALA A 11 10.98 13.29 3.45
N PRO A 12 10.40 14.34 3.49
CA PRO A 12 10.02 14.95 2.31
C PRO A 12 11.21 15.61 1.84
N ARG A 13 11.49 15.66 0.71
CA ARG A 13 12.54 16.17 0.32
C ARG A 13 12.31 16.89 -0.74
N ARG A 14 12.95 17.67 -1.13
CA ARG A 14 12.76 18.38 -2.12
C ARG A 14 12.93 17.69 -3.19
N GLY A 15 13.51 17.07 -3.35
CA GLY A 15 13.64 16.40 -4.50
C GLY A 15 12.63 15.47 -4.55
N ASP A 16 12.32 14.98 -5.52
CA ASP A 16 11.31 14.14 -5.64
C ASP A 16 11.85 12.80 -5.78
N ASP A 17 11.57 11.87 -4.99
CA ASP A 17 12.02 10.51 -5.14
C ASP A 17 10.97 9.68 -5.86
N GLY A 18 9.97 10.32 -6.38
CA GLY A 18 8.96 9.57 -7.11
C GLY A 18 7.86 9.01 -6.25
N TYR A 19 7.87 9.30 -4.97
CA TYR A 19 6.83 8.78 -4.09
C TYR A 19 6.00 9.90 -3.52
N LYS A 20 4.78 9.61 -3.25
CA LYS A 20 3.90 10.57 -2.64
C LYS A 20 3.14 9.89 -1.54
N ILE A 21 2.67 10.65 -0.60
CA ILE A 21 1.92 10.11 0.52
C ILE A 21 0.46 10.08 0.13
N VAL A 22 -0.15 8.94 0.34
CA VAL A 22 -1.54 8.74 -0.01
C VAL A 22 -2.25 8.11 1.16
N SER A 23 -3.47 8.50 1.42
CA SER A 23 -4.24 7.90 2.50
C SER A 23 -5.31 7.00 1.90
N VAL A 24 -5.47 5.84 2.46
CA VAL A 24 -6.43 4.88 1.97
C VAL A 24 -7.23 4.33 3.13
N ARG A 25 -8.53 4.25 2.98
CA ARG A 25 -9.37 3.66 3.99
C ARG A 25 -9.48 2.19 3.68
N MET A 26 -9.41 1.35 4.68
CA MET A 26 -9.39 -0.08 4.44
C MET A 26 -10.11 -0.78 5.57
N LYS A 27 -10.73 -1.89 5.29
CA LYS A 27 -11.43 -2.64 6.30
C LYS A 27 -10.41 -3.27 7.21
N GLU A 28 -10.76 -3.44 8.47
CA GLU A 28 -9.86 -4.02 9.42
C GLU A 28 -9.41 -5.41 9.04
N GLU A 29 -10.32 -6.21 8.52
CA GLU A 29 -10.01 -7.54 8.13
C GLU A 29 -8.93 -7.55 7.06
N MET A 30 -8.98 -6.63 6.11
CA MET A 30 -7.99 -6.56 5.07
C MET A 30 -6.66 -6.12 5.65
N LEU A 31 -6.70 -5.21 6.61
CA LEU A 31 -5.50 -4.74 7.22
C LEU A 31 -4.80 -5.87 7.96
N GLU A 32 -5.55 -6.73 8.63
CA GLU A 32 -4.99 -7.86 9.32
C GLU A 32 -4.35 -8.83 8.36
N ARG A 33 -4.97 -9.03 7.22
CA ARG A 33 -4.43 -9.93 6.22
C ARG A 33 -3.12 -9.39 5.69
N LEU A 34 -3.04 -8.08 5.48
CA LEU A 34 -1.82 -7.46 5.02
C LEU A 34 -0.73 -7.59 6.04
N ASP A 35 -1.05 -7.39 7.31
CA ASP A 35 -0.06 -7.47 8.35
C ASP A 35 0.49 -8.88 8.47
N ARG A 36 -0.37 -9.87 8.31
CA ARG A 36 0.05 -11.24 8.40
C ARG A 36 0.97 -11.57 7.23
N LEU A 37 0.61 -11.12 6.04
CA LEU A 37 1.39 -11.40 4.88
C LEU A 37 2.72 -10.66 4.95
N ALA A 38 2.71 -9.47 5.50
CA ALA A 38 3.93 -8.69 5.65
C ALA A 38 4.91 -9.44 6.55
N ALA A 39 4.40 -10.01 7.63
CA ALA A 39 5.23 -10.76 8.53
C ALA A 39 5.78 -12.00 7.85
N GLN A 40 4.97 -12.68 7.08
CA GLN A 40 5.40 -13.89 6.40
C GLN A 40 6.45 -13.62 5.34
N THR A 41 6.41 -12.47 4.72
CA THR A 41 7.33 -12.18 3.65
C THR A 41 8.47 -11.28 4.08
N ASN A 42 8.48 -10.94 5.37
CA ASN A 42 9.52 -10.08 5.90
C ASN A 42 9.58 -8.74 5.18
N ARG A 43 8.44 -8.19 4.86
CA ARG A 43 8.36 -6.90 4.22
C ARG A 43 7.54 -5.98 5.08
N SER A 44 7.64 -4.69 4.87
CA SER A 44 6.81 -3.76 5.61
C SER A 44 5.46 -3.74 4.91
N ARG A 45 4.45 -3.27 5.62
CA ARG A 45 3.11 -3.17 5.05
C ARG A 45 3.15 -2.25 3.83
N ASN A 46 3.89 -1.17 3.92
CA ASN A 46 3.98 -0.23 2.83
C ASN A 46 4.61 -0.88 1.60
N GLN A 47 5.67 -1.63 1.76
CA GLN A 47 6.30 -2.30 0.66
C GLN A 47 5.36 -3.31 0.03
N LEU A 48 4.63 -4.02 0.88
CA LEU A 48 3.74 -5.04 0.40
C LEU A 48 2.59 -4.43 -0.38
N ILE A 49 2.03 -3.33 0.10
CA ILE A 49 0.94 -2.69 -0.61
C ILE A 49 1.40 -2.24 -1.98
N ASN A 50 2.57 -1.66 -2.07
CA ASN A 50 3.07 -1.22 -3.35
C ASN A 50 3.33 -2.39 -4.29
N LEU A 51 3.86 -3.48 -3.76
CA LEU A 51 4.14 -4.63 -4.56
C LEU A 51 2.85 -5.23 -5.10
N LEU A 52 1.84 -5.37 -4.25
CA LEU A 52 0.59 -5.95 -4.66
C LEU A 52 -0.15 -5.08 -5.67
N LEU A 53 -0.13 -3.78 -5.46
CA LEU A 53 -0.78 -2.88 -6.39
C LEU A 53 -0.10 -2.89 -7.74
N ASP A 54 1.22 -2.94 -7.73
CA ASP A 54 1.96 -2.98 -8.96
C ASP A 54 1.58 -4.23 -9.76
N SER A 55 1.49 -5.35 -9.09
CA SER A 55 1.10 -6.59 -9.74
C SER A 55 -0.33 -6.54 -10.22
N ALA A 56 -1.22 -6.01 -9.39
CA ALA A 56 -2.62 -5.97 -9.75
C ALA A 56 -2.87 -5.05 -10.93
N MET A 57 -2.16 -3.95 -10.98
CA MET A 57 -2.35 -3.01 -12.07
C MET A 57 -1.99 -3.61 -13.41
N GLU A 58 -1.14 -4.61 -13.40
CA GLU A 58 -0.75 -5.23 -14.63
C GLU A 58 -1.84 -6.12 -15.20
N ILE A 59 -2.73 -6.62 -14.37
CA ILE A 59 -3.75 -7.52 -14.87
C ILE A 59 -5.13 -6.93 -14.85
N VAL A 60 -5.25 -5.65 -14.48
CA VAL A 60 -6.54 -5.05 -14.44
C VAL A 60 -7.03 -4.73 -15.83
N LYS A 61 -8.32 -4.93 -16.09
CA LYS A 61 -8.90 -4.58 -17.33
C LYS A 61 -10.10 -3.74 -17.04
N VAL A 62 -10.29 -2.69 -17.77
CA VAL A 62 -11.44 -1.83 -17.61
C VAL A 62 -12.48 -2.25 -18.61
N GLU A 63 -13.67 -2.57 -18.12
CA GLU A 63 -14.70 -2.97 -19.01
C GLU A 63 -15.71 -1.90 -19.11
N GLU A 64 -16.20 -1.60 -20.24
CA GLU A 64 -17.13 -0.53 -20.40
C GLU A 64 -18.46 -0.97 -20.80
#